data_a56dbc5a0954bead0c44ef2e622d78e5
#
_entry.id   a56dbc5a0954bead0c44ef2e622d78e5
#
_cell.length_a   1.000
_cell.length_b   1.000
_cell.length_c   1.000
_cell.angle_alpha   90.00
_cell.angle_beta   90.00
_cell.angle_gamma   90.00
#
_symmetry.space_group_name_H-M   'P 1'
#
loop_
_entity.id
_entity.type
_entity.pdbx_description
1 polymer ?
#
loop_
_entity_poly.entity_id
_entity_poly.type
_entity_poly.pdbx_seq_one_letter_code
_entity_poly.pdbx_strand_id
1 'polypeptide(L)'
;MTQDSDVLDTWFSSWLWPISLFNGILDPNNEEIKYYYPTSDLVTGPDIIFFWVARMIISGYEYLNDKPFKSVYFTGIVRDKLGRKMSKSLGNSPDPLDLITTYGADGVRMGMMLAAP
;
A
#
# COMPACT_ATOMS: atom_id res chain seq x y z
N MET A 1 -28.50 17.69 -13.05
CA MET A 1 -27.03 17.57 -12.94
C MET A 1 -26.59 16.45 -13.87
N THR A 2 -25.56 16.66 -14.67
CA THR A 2 -24.98 15.63 -15.54
C THR A 2 -23.77 15.07 -14.82
N GLN A 3 -23.64 13.75 -14.76
CA GLN A 3 -22.46 13.09 -14.19
C GLN A 3 -21.24 13.42 -15.07
N ASP A 4 -20.11 13.75 -14.44
CA ASP A 4 -18.85 13.92 -15.15
C ASP A 4 -18.43 12.58 -15.78
N SER A 5 -17.87 12.63 -16.98
CA SER A 5 -17.37 11.43 -17.67
C SER A 5 -15.99 10.99 -17.15
N ASP A 6 -15.33 11.85 -16.41
CA ASP A 6 -14.01 11.59 -15.83
C ASP A 6 -14.11 10.90 -14.47
N VAL A 7 -13.02 10.26 -14.03
CA VAL A 7 -12.93 9.60 -12.73
C VAL A 7 -11.94 10.36 -11.84
N LEU A 8 -12.13 10.23 -10.53
CA LEU A 8 -11.21 10.81 -9.56
C LEU A 8 -9.85 10.10 -9.61
N ASP A 9 -8.79 10.83 -9.27
CA ASP A 9 -7.45 10.28 -9.15
C ASP A 9 -7.39 9.11 -8.15
N THR A 10 -6.56 8.13 -8.44
CA THR A 10 -6.34 6.95 -7.59
C THR A 10 -6.08 7.32 -6.13
N TRP A 11 -5.31 8.37 -5.89
CA TRP A 11 -4.97 8.81 -4.54
C TRP A 11 -6.11 9.48 -3.79
N PHE A 12 -7.16 9.89 -4.48
CA PHE A 12 -8.29 10.56 -3.87
C PHE A 12 -9.05 9.68 -2.87
N SER A 13 -9.27 8.41 -3.21
CA SER A 13 -9.99 7.47 -2.34
C SER A 13 -9.07 6.53 -1.56
N SER A 14 -7.86 6.27 -2.05
CA SER A 14 -6.94 5.32 -1.41
C SER A 14 -6.48 5.74 -0.01
N TRP A 15 -6.52 7.03 0.32
CA TRP A 15 -6.23 7.54 1.65
C TRP A 15 -7.30 7.20 2.69
N LEU A 16 -8.52 6.89 2.24
CA LEU A 16 -9.62 6.50 3.12
C LEU A 16 -9.62 5.01 3.47
N TRP A 17 -8.70 4.25 2.90
CA TRP A 17 -8.70 2.79 3.04
C TRP A 17 -8.77 2.29 4.49
N PRO A 18 -7.98 2.78 5.46
CA PRO A 18 -8.07 2.32 6.85
C PRO A 18 -9.44 2.52 7.49
N ILE A 19 -10.20 3.52 7.03
CA ILE A 19 -11.51 3.89 7.54
C ILE A 19 -12.61 3.13 6.80
N SER A 20 -12.52 3.06 5.47
CA SER A 20 -13.56 2.52 4.61
C SER A 20 -13.73 1.00 4.73
N LEU A 21 -12.65 0.26 5.02
CA LEU A 21 -12.68 -1.20 5.16
C LEU A 21 -13.68 -1.71 6.21
N PHE A 22 -13.85 -0.95 7.28
CA PHE A 22 -14.70 -1.33 8.41
C PHE A 22 -15.98 -0.48 8.47
N ASN A 23 -16.45 -0.04 7.33
CA ASN A 23 -17.62 0.83 7.20
C ASN A 23 -17.53 2.14 8.03
N GLY A 24 -16.33 2.54 8.41
CA GLY A 24 -16.11 3.67 9.30
C GLY A 24 -16.51 5.03 8.72
N ILE A 25 -16.75 5.14 7.42
CA ILE A 25 -17.25 6.36 6.77
C ILE A 25 -18.75 6.54 7.07
N LEU A 26 -19.54 5.47 6.96
CA LEU A 26 -20.99 5.51 7.15
C LEU A 26 -21.40 5.31 8.60
N ASP A 27 -20.64 4.50 9.34
CA ASP A 27 -20.86 4.20 10.76
C ASP A 27 -19.53 4.21 11.52
N PRO A 28 -19.03 5.40 11.90
CA PRO A 28 -17.75 5.57 12.58
C PRO A 28 -17.73 5.01 14.00
N ASN A 29 -18.87 4.58 14.53
CA ASN A 29 -19.01 4.08 15.89
C ASN A 29 -19.21 2.55 15.97
N ASN A 30 -19.19 1.84 14.84
CA ASN A 30 -19.36 0.39 14.84
C ASN A 30 -18.22 -0.34 15.58
N GLU A 31 -18.46 -1.58 15.97
CA GLU A 31 -17.51 -2.36 16.76
C GLU A 31 -16.24 -2.75 15.99
N GLU A 32 -16.34 -2.97 14.69
CA GLU A 32 -15.20 -3.34 13.86
C GLU A 32 -14.21 -2.19 13.75
N ILE A 33 -14.68 -0.96 13.46
CA ILE A 33 -13.78 0.20 13.38
C ILE A 33 -13.12 0.47 14.76
N LYS A 34 -13.84 0.33 15.86
CA LYS A 34 -13.28 0.48 17.21
C LYS A 34 -12.22 -0.55 17.54
N TYR A 35 -12.34 -1.76 17.00
CA TYR A 35 -11.39 -2.84 17.23
C TYR A 35 -10.15 -2.73 16.35
N TYR A 36 -10.33 -2.44 15.05
CA TYR A 36 -9.25 -2.50 14.07
C TYR A 36 -8.57 -1.16 13.79
N TYR A 37 -9.16 -0.03 14.19
CA TYR A 37 -8.59 1.29 14.01
C TYR A 37 -8.11 1.88 15.35
N PRO A 38 -6.88 2.37 15.48
CA PRO A 38 -5.79 2.31 14.49
C PRO A 38 -5.29 0.88 14.27
N THR A 39 -4.92 0.56 13.03
CA THR A 39 -4.32 -0.75 12.72
C THR A 39 -2.92 -0.86 13.34
N SER A 40 -2.43 -2.09 13.53
CA SER A 40 -1.10 -2.29 14.13
C SER A 40 -0.01 -1.85 13.18
N ASP A 41 0.02 -2.39 11.99
CA ASP A 41 1.10 -2.20 11.04
C ASP A 41 0.58 -1.89 9.63
N LEU A 42 1.21 -0.91 8.97
CA LEU A 42 1.10 -0.68 7.54
C LEU A 42 2.39 -1.15 6.88
N VAL A 43 2.28 -2.03 5.89
CA VAL A 43 3.43 -2.47 5.07
C VAL A 43 3.34 -1.84 3.69
N THR A 44 4.35 -1.09 3.28
CA THR A 44 4.34 -0.37 2.00
C THR A 44 5.76 -0.10 1.48
N GLY A 45 5.86 0.34 0.23
CA GLY A 45 7.11 0.84 -0.34
C GLY A 45 7.41 2.28 0.09
N PRO A 46 8.69 2.64 0.29
CA PRO A 46 9.09 3.99 0.71
C PRO A 46 8.80 5.07 -0.35
N ASP A 47 8.63 4.70 -1.60
CA ASP A 47 8.39 5.62 -2.71
C ASP A 47 6.98 6.24 -2.69
N ILE A 48 6.05 5.70 -1.91
CA ILE A 48 4.70 6.25 -1.75
C ILE A 48 4.41 6.83 -0.36
N ILE A 49 5.45 7.20 0.38
CA ILE A 49 5.29 7.85 1.69
C ILE A 49 4.38 9.08 1.59
N PHE A 50 4.66 9.99 0.67
CA PHE A 50 3.87 11.22 0.51
C PHE A 50 2.55 11.00 -0.23
N PHE A 51 2.54 10.07 -1.18
CA PHE A 51 1.34 9.84 -1.99
C PHE A 51 0.28 9.05 -1.23
N TRP A 52 0.66 8.19 -0.31
CA TRP A 52 -0.28 7.31 0.38
C TRP A 52 -0.20 7.40 1.90
N VAL A 53 0.96 7.18 2.51
CA VAL A 53 1.11 7.13 3.98
C VAL A 53 0.73 8.46 4.62
N ALA A 54 1.30 9.56 4.15
CA ALA A 54 1.00 10.90 4.67
C ALA A 54 -0.47 11.28 4.48
N ARG A 55 -1.07 10.91 3.34
CA ARG A 55 -2.48 11.19 3.07
C ARG A 55 -3.41 10.40 4.00
N MET A 56 -3.10 9.13 4.28
CA MET A 56 -3.86 8.34 5.27
C MET A 56 -3.77 8.95 6.67
N ILE A 57 -2.60 9.47 7.06
CA ILE A 57 -2.43 10.15 8.35
C ILE A 57 -3.29 11.41 8.41
N ILE A 58 -3.28 12.23 7.36
CA ILE A 58 -4.11 13.45 7.28
C ILE A 58 -5.59 13.09 7.41
N SER A 59 -6.08 12.11 6.63
CA SER A 59 -7.48 11.69 6.69
C SER A 59 -7.86 11.10 8.05
N GLY A 60 -6.96 10.34 8.67
CA GLY A 60 -7.18 9.78 10.01
C GLY A 60 -7.43 10.86 11.06
N TYR A 61 -6.59 11.88 11.09
CA TYR A 61 -6.78 13.00 12.02
C TYR A 61 -7.98 13.86 11.67
N GLU A 62 -8.27 14.08 10.38
CA GLU A 62 -9.41 14.88 9.95
C GLU A 62 -10.74 14.22 10.29
N TYR A 63 -10.89 12.92 10.06
CA TYR A 63 -12.18 12.24 10.18
C TYR A 63 -12.38 11.49 11.50
N LEU A 64 -11.32 10.90 12.06
CA LEU A 64 -11.40 10.10 13.28
C LEU A 64 -10.60 10.68 14.47
N ASN A 65 -9.92 11.80 14.26
CA ASN A 65 -9.07 12.45 15.26
C ASN A 65 -8.00 11.54 15.86
N ASP A 66 -7.55 10.54 15.09
CA ASP A 66 -6.50 9.60 15.49
C ASP A 66 -5.68 9.14 14.28
N LYS A 67 -4.49 8.63 14.56
CA LYS A 67 -3.60 8.06 13.52
C LYS A 67 -4.19 6.76 12.97
N PRO A 68 -4.02 6.48 11.66
CA PRO A 68 -4.62 5.29 11.05
C PRO A 68 -3.89 3.98 11.39
N PHE A 69 -2.63 4.04 11.81
CA PHE A 69 -1.79 2.88 12.14
C PHE A 69 -0.72 3.26 13.17
N LYS A 70 -0.23 2.24 13.90
CA LYS A 70 0.78 2.42 14.95
C LYS A 70 2.20 2.44 14.39
N SER A 71 2.47 1.58 13.40
CA SER A 71 3.78 1.41 12.78
C SER A 71 3.68 1.39 11.26
N VAL A 72 4.74 1.78 10.58
CA VAL A 72 4.89 1.64 9.13
C VAL A 72 6.17 0.86 8.85
N TYR A 73 6.04 -0.29 8.18
CA TYR A 73 7.16 -1.08 7.72
C TYR A 73 7.40 -0.83 6.23
N PHE A 74 8.57 -0.34 5.88
CA PHE A 74 8.94 -0.11 4.49
C PHE A 74 9.65 -1.33 3.92
N THR A 75 9.11 -1.88 2.82
CA THR A 75 9.73 -2.98 2.09
C THR A 75 10.88 -2.49 1.21
N GLY A 76 11.82 -3.37 0.92
CA GLY A 76 12.81 -3.13 -0.13
C GLY A 76 12.15 -2.99 -1.50
N ILE A 77 12.76 -2.18 -2.36
CA ILE A 77 12.38 -2.08 -3.77
C ILE A 77 13.41 -2.83 -4.60
N VAL A 78 12.96 -3.88 -5.28
CA VAL A 78 13.84 -4.67 -6.15
C VAL A 78 14.29 -3.82 -7.33
N ARG A 79 15.58 -3.84 -7.61
CA ARG A 79 16.24 -3.10 -8.69
C ARG A 79 16.91 -4.06 -9.65
N ASP A 80 17.13 -3.60 -10.87
CA ASP A 80 17.90 -4.37 -11.85
C ASP A 80 19.41 -4.35 -11.54
N LYS A 81 20.19 -5.09 -12.31
CA LYS A 81 21.66 -5.19 -12.15
C LYS A 81 22.39 -3.83 -12.25
N LEU A 82 21.75 -2.83 -12.83
CA LEU A 82 22.28 -1.47 -12.96
C LEU A 82 21.77 -0.54 -11.84
N GLY A 83 21.05 -1.06 -10.86
CA GLY A 83 20.48 -0.29 -9.76
C GLY A 83 19.23 0.51 -10.14
N ARG A 84 18.65 0.32 -11.32
CA ARG A 84 17.47 1.04 -11.78
C ARG A 84 16.20 0.40 -11.24
N LYS A 85 15.20 1.22 -10.91
CA LYS A 85 13.86 0.74 -10.56
C LYS A 85 13.29 -0.08 -11.73
N MET A 86 12.71 -1.23 -11.42
CA MET A 86 12.03 -2.04 -12.42
C MET A 86 10.78 -1.34 -12.94
N SER A 87 10.58 -1.35 -14.24
CA SER A 87 9.38 -0.82 -14.89
C SER A 87 9.04 -1.59 -16.15
N LYS A 88 7.74 -1.62 -16.48
CA LYS A 88 7.27 -2.24 -17.72
C LYS A 88 7.84 -1.56 -18.96
N SER A 89 7.97 -0.23 -18.94
CA SER A 89 8.50 0.55 -20.06
C SER A 89 9.98 0.31 -20.35
N LEU A 90 10.76 -0.08 -19.32
CA LEU A 90 12.18 -0.42 -19.49
C LEU A 90 12.38 -1.90 -19.82
N GLY A 91 11.36 -2.74 -19.72
CA GLY A 91 11.47 -4.18 -19.96
C GLY A 91 12.46 -4.90 -19.02
N ASN A 92 12.80 -4.30 -17.88
CA ASN A 92 13.79 -4.81 -16.94
C ASN A 92 13.18 -5.55 -15.74
N SER A 93 11.88 -5.82 -15.78
CA SER A 93 11.18 -6.60 -14.75
C SER A 93 11.03 -8.05 -15.24
N PRO A 94 11.68 -9.04 -14.60
CA PRO A 94 11.46 -10.44 -14.94
C PRO A 94 10.02 -10.85 -14.63
N ASP A 95 9.49 -11.80 -15.39
CA ASP A 95 8.20 -12.39 -15.07
C ASP A 95 8.32 -13.22 -13.78
N PRO A 96 7.51 -12.97 -12.75
CA PRO A 96 7.53 -13.77 -11.53
C PRO A 96 7.25 -15.25 -11.75
N LEU A 97 6.46 -15.60 -12.76
CA LEU A 97 6.16 -17.01 -13.09
C LEU A 97 7.38 -17.73 -13.64
N ASP A 98 8.19 -17.06 -14.46
CA ASP A 98 9.46 -17.62 -14.97
C ASP A 98 10.46 -17.85 -13.83
N LEU A 99 10.52 -16.93 -12.87
CA LEU A 99 11.34 -17.10 -11.68
C LEU A 99 10.87 -18.26 -10.82
N ILE A 100 9.56 -18.40 -10.62
CA ILE A 100 8.96 -19.51 -9.86
C ILE A 100 9.23 -20.85 -10.56
N THR A 101 9.12 -20.89 -11.87
CA THR A 101 9.42 -22.10 -12.67
C THR A 101 10.88 -22.51 -12.53
N THR A 102 11.79 -21.53 -12.47
CA THR A 102 13.24 -21.79 -12.42
C THR A 102 13.72 -22.12 -11.01
N TYR A 103 13.27 -21.41 -9.99
CA TYR A 103 13.82 -21.45 -8.63
C TYR A 103 12.84 -21.99 -7.58
N GLY A 104 11.60 -22.31 -7.97
CA GLY A 104 10.53 -22.69 -7.08
C GLY A 104 9.93 -21.46 -6.33
N ALA A 105 8.68 -21.59 -5.91
CA ALA A 105 7.98 -20.51 -5.22
C ALA A 105 8.66 -20.10 -3.89
N ASP A 106 9.12 -21.06 -3.12
CA ASP A 106 9.77 -20.79 -1.84
C ASP A 106 11.16 -20.15 -2.02
N GLY A 107 11.90 -20.53 -3.06
CA GLY A 107 13.15 -19.89 -3.42
C GLY A 107 12.97 -18.41 -3.77
N VAL A 108 11.95 -18.10 -4.58
CA VAL A 108 11.62 -16.71 -4.93
C VAL A 108 11.17 -15.91 -3.71
N ARG A 109 10.29 -16.47 -2.86
CA ARG A 109 9.83 -15.81 -1.63
C ARG A 109 10.98 -15.54 -0.67
N MET A 110 11.86 -16.52 -0.47
CA MET A 110 13.04 -16.35 0.39
C MET A 110 13.99 -15.28 -0.15
N GLY A 111 14.23 -15.28 -1.48
CA GLY A 111 15.02 -14.23 -2.14
C GLY A 111 14.45 -12.82 -1.93
N MET A 112 13.13 -12.67 -2.02
CA MET A 112 12.45 -11.41 -1.74
C MET A 112 12.61 -10.97 -0.28
N MET A 113 12.49 -11.89 0.67
CA MET A 113 12.70 -11.59 2.09
C MET A 113 14.14 -11.17 2.39
N LEU A 114 15.12 -11.82 1.78
CA LEU A 114 16.53 -11.45 1.97
C LEU A 114 16.91 -10.12 1.33
N ALA A 115 16.13 -9.66 0.34
CA ALA A 115 16.29 -8.35 -0.29
C ALA A 115 15.55 -7.21 0.46
N ALA A 116 14.76 -7.54 1.48
CA ALA A 116 14.10 -6.54 2.32
C ALA A 116 15.11 -5.88 3.29
N PRO A 117 14.89 -4.61 3.67
CA PRO A 117 15.74 -3.91 4.63
C PRO A 117 15.63 -4.50 6.04
#